data_03901dfa95aeaceb3f0fc9ac55e4770a
#
_entry.id   03901dfa95aeaceb3f0fc9ac55e4770a
#
_cell.length_a   1.000
_cell.length_b   1.000
_cell.length_c   1.000
_cell.angle_alpha   90.00
_cell.angle_beta   90.00
_cell.angle_gamma   90.00
#
_symmetry.space_group_name_H-M   'P 1'
#
loop_
_entity.id
_entity.type
_entity.pdbx_description
1 polymer ?
#
loop_
_entity_poly.entity_id
_entity_poly.type
_entity_poly.pdbx_seq_one_letter_code
_entity_poly.pdbx_strand_id
1 'polypeptide(L)'
;IEKALAVVGGDPETEEPWIRARDAAVMMLLYGSGLRISEALGLLRRDEPGDGRDVLVIRGKGGRERMVPVIAATAEAVRSYLTLCPYELTPDGPLFVGAKGGPLSPRIIQLLIERLRTDLALPDTATPHALRHSFATHLLSAGADLRQIQELLGHASLSTTQAYTEV
;
A
#
# COMPACT_ATOMS: atom_id res chain seq x y z
N ILE A 1 0.85 17.54 0.81
CA ILE A 1 0.10 16.52 0.04
C ILE A 1 0.77 16.32 -1.32
N GLU A 2 1.07 17.39 -2.06
CA GLU A 2 1.64 17.29 -3.39
C GLU A 2 3.00 16.58 -3.42
N LYS A 3 3.92 16.89 -2.51
CA LYS A 3 5.25 16.27 -2.49
C LYS A 3 5.23 14.78 -2.15
N ALA A 4 4.43 14.38 -1.16
CA ALA A 4 4.32 12.97 -0.80
C ALA A 4 3.61 12.16 -1.89
N LEU A 5 2.56 12.71 -2.48
CA LEU A 5 1.86 12.10 -3.61
C LEU A 5 2.72 12.08 -4.88
N ALA A 6 3.54 13.11 -5.09
CA ALA A 6 4.49 13.13 -6.21
C ALA A 6 5.57 12.06 -6.06
N VAL A 7 6.06 11.82 -4.84
CA VAL A 7 7.02 10.74 -4.54
C VAL A 7 6.39 9.38 -4.81
N VAL A 8 5.14 9.18 -4.41
CA VAL A 8 4.44 7.91 -4.60
C VAL A 8 3.96 7.74 -6.04
N GLY A 9 3.54 8.81 -6.70
CA GLY A 9 2.93 8.77 -8.03
C GLY A 9 3.83 9.10 -9.20
N GLY A 10 5.07 9.54 -8.98
CA GLY A 10 5.95 10.02 -10.06
C GLY A 10 5.71 11.50 -10.37
N ASP A 11 5.76 11.89 -11.63
CA ASP A 11 5.53 13.29 -12.01
C ASP A 11 4.04 13.64 -11.91
N PRO A 12 3.63 14.56 -11.00
CA PRO A 12 2.24 14.90 -10.81
C PRO A 12 1.54 15.49 -12.06
N GLU A 13 2.32 16.01 -12.99
CA GLU A 13 1.78 16.62 -14.21
C GLU A 13 1.46 15.58 -15.29
N THR A 14 2.11 14.41 -15.22
CA THR A 14 2.00 13.37 -16.26
C THR A 14 1.24 12.13 -15.82
N GLU A 15 1.09 11.88 -14.52
CA GLU A 15 0.36 10.71 -14.03
C GLU A 15 -1.10 11.04 -13.73
N GLU A 16 -1.96 10.12 -14.13
CA GLU A 16 -3.40 10.23 -13.86
C GLU A 16 -3.69 10.08 -12.35
N PRO A 17 -4.69 10.82 -11.83
CA PRO A 17 -5.03 10.76 -10.39
C PRO A 17 -5.34 9.35 -9.89
N TRP A 18 -5.96 8.50 -10.71
CA TRP A 18 -6.29 7.14 -10.29
C TRP A 18 -5.05 6.27 -10.12
N ILE A 19 -4.01 6.50 -10.92
CA ILE A 19 -2.73 5.77 -10.80
C ILE A 19 -2.03 6.15 -9.50
N ARG A 20 -2.03 7.42 -9.15
CA ARG A 20 -1.47 7.89 -7.86
C ARG A 20 -2.24 7.30 -6.69
N ALA A 21 -3.56 7.26 -6.78
CA ALA A 21 -4.42 6.65 -5.76
C ALA A 21 -4.15 5.14 -5.64
N ARG A 22 -3.99 4.45 -6.77
CA ARG A 22 -3.60 3.04 -6.81
C ARG A 22 -2.29 2.81 -6.08
N ASP A 23 -1.28 3.56 -6.43
CA ASP A 23 0.06 3.42 -5.85
C ASP A 23 0.06 3.70 -4.35
N ALA A 24 -0.68 4.73 -3.92
CA ALA A 24 -0.85 5.03 -2.51
C ALA A 24 -1.54 3.87 -1.76
N ALA A 25 -2.58 3.30 -2.34
CA ALA A 25 -3.29 2.16 -1.74
C ALA A 25 -2.38 0.93 -1.59
N VAL A 26 -1.60 0.61 -2.62
CA VAL A 26 -0.64 -0.50 -2.56
C VAL A 26 0.41 -0.24 -1.48
N MET A 27 0.98 0.96 -1.43
CA MET A 27 1.98 1.31 -0.42
C MET A 27 1.41 1.22 1.00
N MET A 28 0.16 1.62 1.20
CA MET A 28 -0.50 1.48 2.50
C MET A 28 -0.66 0.02 2.91
N LEU A 29 -0.98 -0.86 1.98
CA LEU A 29 -1.05 -2.30 2.25
C LEU A 29 0.32 -2.87 2.61
N LEU A 30 1.36 -2.49 1.90
CA LEU A 30 2.71 -2.98 2.18
C LEU A 30 3.24 -2.50 3.53
N TYR A 31 3.13 -1.21 3.81
CA TYR A 31 3.76 -0.62 4.99
C TYR A 31 2.81 -0.46 6.19
N GLY A 32 1.50 -0.42 5.94
CA GLY A 32 0.51 -0.36 7.02
C GLY A 32 0.07 -1.73 7.51
N SER A 33 -0.08 -2.68 6.60
CA SER A 33 -0.56 -4.04 6.92
C SER A 33 0.53 -5.11 6.81
N GLY A 34 1.72 -4.76 6.36
CA GLY A 34 2.85 -5.69 6.30
C GLY A 34 2.74 -6.74 5.21
N LEU A 35 2.00 -6.46 4.13
CA LEU A 35 1.89 -7.39 3.01
C LEU A 35 3.15 -7.38 2.14
N ARG A 36 3.43 -8.52 1.52
CA ARG A 36 4.40 -8.62 0.45
C ARG A 36 3.79 -8.10 -0.85
N ILE A 37 4.62 -7.68 -1.79
CA ILE A 37 4.13 -7.16 -3.09
C ILE A 37 3.23 -8.19 -3.78
N SER A 38 3.66 -9.44 -3.84
CA SER A 38 2.86 -10.51 -4.45
C SER A 38 1.52 -10.72 -3.75
N GLU A 39 1.47 -10.56 -2.44
CA GLU A 39 0.24 -10.70 -1.67
C GLU A 39 -0.72 -9.55 -1.94
N ALA A 40 -0.22 -8.32 -1.97
CA ALA A 40 -1.04 -7.15 -2.26
C ALA A 40 -1.61 -7.21 -3.70
N LEU A 41 -0.76 -7.54 -4.67
CA LEU A 41 -1.17 -7.62 -6.07
C LEU A 41 -1.99 -8.87 -6.39
N GLY A 42 -1.98 -9.87 -5.51
CA GLY A 42 -2.81 -11.05 -5.62
C GLY A 42 -4.23 -10.89 -5.07
N LEU A 43 -4.53 -9.75 -4.46
CA LEU A 43 -5.88 -9.49 -3.95
C LEU A 43 -6.87 -9.37 -5.11
N LEU A 44 -8.04 -9.98 -4.92
CA LEU A 44 -9.15 -9.88 -5.86
C LEU A 44 -10.06 -8.71 -5.46
N ARG A 45 -10.82 -8.22 -6.44
CA ARG A 45 -11.76 -7.13 -6.19
C ARG A 45 -12.72 -7.44 -5.04
N ARG A 46 -13.20 -8.69 -4.93
CA ARG A 46 -14.09 -9.13 -3.85
C ARG A 46 -13.45 -9.13 -2.46
N ASP A 47 -12.11 -9.14 -2.41
CA ASP A 47 -11.36 -9.15 -1.14
C ASP A 47 -11.03 -7.73 -0.65
N GLU A 48 -11.57 -6.69 -1.29
CA GLU A 48 -11.20 -5.32 -0.95
C GLU A 48 -11.37 -5.02 0.54
N PRO A 49 -10.36 -4.40 1.15
CA PRO A 49 -10.52 -3.87 2.50
C PRO A 49 -11.30 -2.56 2.45
N GLY A 50 -12.26 -2.38 3.32
CA GLY A 50 -12.88 -1.08 3.51
C GLY A 50 -14.39 -1.04 3.55
N ASP A 51 -15.08 -2.06 3.13
CA ASP A 51 -16.54 -2.10 3.16
C ASP A 51 -17.01 -2.77 4.47
N GLY A 52 -16.63 -2.16 5.60
CA GLY A 52 -16.86 -2.72 6.92
C GLY A 52 -15.92 -3.86 7.29
N ARG A 53 -14.96 -4.14 6.43
CA ARG A 53 -13.94 -5.18 6.68
C ARG A 53 -12.68 -4.54 7.24
N ASP A 54 -12.38 -4.88 8.48
CA ASP A 54 -11.16 -4.45 9.17
C ASP A 54 -10.05 -5.52 9.17
N VAL A 55 -10.29 -6.63 8.47
CA VAL A 55 -9.37 -7.77 8.38
C VAL A 55 -9.31 -8.31 6.95
N LEU A 56 -8.10 -8.61 6.49
CA LEU A 56 -7.86 -9.32 5.23
C LEU A 56 -7.37 -10.73 5.53
N VAL A 57 -7.84 -11.68 4.74
CA VAL A 57 -7.32 -13.06 4.75
C VAL A 57 -6.32 -13.16 3.60
N ILE A 58 -5.06 -13.43 3.94
CA ILE A 58 -3.97 -13.55 2.97
C ILE A 58 -3.57 -15.01 2.89
N ARG A 59 -3.55 -15.53 1.66
CA ARG A 59 -3.07 -16.89 1.38
C ARG A 59 -1.59 -16.85 1.06
N GLY A 60 -0.81 -17.47 1.91
CA GLY A 60 0.63 -17.58 1.76
C GLY A 60 1.06 -18.88 1.07
N LYS A 61 2.35 -19.12 1.11
CA LYS A 61 3.00 -20.31 0.54
C LYS A 61 2.47 -21.59 1.19
N GLY A 62 2.10 -22.58 0.37
CA GLY A 62 1.59 -23.86 0.86
C GLY A 62 0.12 -23.84 1.27
N GLY A 63 -0.66 -22.83 0.85
CA GLY A 63 -2.08 -22.71 1.17
C GLY A 63 -2.36 -22.23 2.58
N ARG A 64 -1.36 -21.80 3.32
CA ARG A 64 -1.54 -21.24 4.67
C ARG A 64 -2.18 -19.89 4.60
N GLU A 65 -3.25 -19.71 5.38
CA GLU A 65 -3.96 -18.45 5.50
C GLU A 65 -3.52 -17.73 6.77
N ARG A 66 -3.39 -16.39 6.67
CA ARG A 66 -3.21 -15.52 7.83
C ARG A 66 -4.17 -14.36 7.76
N MET A 67 -4.59 -13.88 8.91
CA MET A 67 -5.44 -12.71 9.02
C MET A 67 -4.57 -11.48 9.28
N VAL A 68 -4.81 -10.43 8.52
CA VAL A 68 -4.06 -9.18 8.61
C VAL A 68 -5.02 -8.04 8.90
N PRO A 69 -4.77 -7.25 9.96
CA PRO A 69 -5.65 -6.12 10.26
C PRO A 69 -5.49 -5.01 9.23
N VAL A 70 -6.59 -4.31 8.97
CA VAL A 70 -6.62 -3.17 8.05
C VAL A 70 -7.00 -1.93 8.84
N ILE A 71 -6.11 -0.94 8.87
CA ILE A 71 -6.38 0.33 9.52
C ILE A 71 -7.25 1.22 8.63
N ALA A 72 -7.94 2.18 9.25
CA ALA A 72 -8.85 3.08 8.55
C ALA A 72 -8.19 3.83 7.39
N ALA A 73 -6.95 4.26 7.56
CA ALA A 73 -6.20 4.96 6.52
C ALA A 73 -5.97 4.10 5.26
N THR A 74 -5.70 2.81 5.45
CA THR A 74 -5.55 1.86 4.33
C THR A 74 -6.88 1.66 3.60
N ALA A 75 -7.96 1.47 4.35
CA ALA A 75 -9.29 1.33 3.78
C ALA A 75 -9.70 2.56 2.96
N GLU A 76 -9.42 3.76 3.46
CA GLU A 76 -9.67 5.01 2.75
C GLU A 76 -8.85 5.12 1.46
N ALA A 77 -7.59 4.73 1.49
CA ALA A 77 -6.72 4.76 0.31
C ALA A 77 -7.26 3.82 -0.77
N VAL A 78 -7.68 2.62 -0.40
CA VAL A 78 -8.30 1.68 -1.35
C VAL A 78 -9.60 2.23 -1.91
N ARG A 79 -10.42 2.83 -1.08
CA ARG A 79 -11.69 3.44 -1.52
C ARG A 79 -11.45 4.58 -2.51
N SER A 80 -10.46 5.44 -2.26
CA SER A 80 -10.10 6.53 -3.19
C SER A 80 -9.67 5.97 -4.54
N TYR A 81 -8.86 4.92 -4.55
CA TYR A 81 -8.47 4.24 -5.77
C TYR A 81 -9.69 3.70 -6.52
N LEU A 82 -10.59 2.99 -5.83
CA LEU A 82 -11.78 2.40 -6.46
C LEU A 82 -12.70 3.47 -7.04
N THR A 83 -12.81 4.62 -6.38
CA THR A 83 -13.64 5.73 -6.86
C THR A 83 -13.07 6.34 -8.14
N LEU A 84 -11.75 6.43 -8.25
CA LEU A 84 -11.08 7.09 -9.37
C LEU A 84 -10.74 6.15 -10.53
N CYS A 85 -10.67 4.84 -10.28
CA CYS A 85 -10.28 3.85 -11.29
C CYS A 85 -11.27 3.85 -12.46
N PRO A 86 -10.80 4.07 -13.72
CA PRO A 86 -11.70 4.12 -14.87
C PRO A 86 -12.13 2.75 -15.39
N TYR A 87 -11.51 1.68 -14.90
CA TYR A 87 -11.81 0.33 -15.35
C TYR A 87 -12.87 -0.34 -14.48
N GLU A 88 -13.71 -1.14 -15.09
CA GLU A 88 -14.66 -1.96 -14.37
C GLU A 88 -13.92 -3.17 -13.79
N LEU A 89 -13.91 -3.26 -12.45
CA LEU A 89 -13.25 -4.35 -11.73
C LEU A 89 -14.26 -5.41 -11.37
N THR A 90 -14.12 -6.59 -11.99
CA THR A 90 -15.00 -7.72 -11.70
C THR A 90 -14.63 -8.36 -10.35
N PRO A 91 -15.60 -8.97 -9.62
CA PRO A 91 -15.32 -9.56 -8.29
C PRO A 91 -14.18 -10.58 -8.30
N ASP A 92 -14.07 -11.39 -9.36
CA ASP A 92 -13.04 -12.42 -9.49
C ASP A 92 -11.77 -11.92 -10.17
N GLY A 93 -11.76 -10.68 -10.61
CA GLY A 93 -10.60 -10.05 -11.22
C GLY A 93 -9.67 -9.41 -10.19
N PRO A 94 -8.50 -8.93 -10.65
CA PRO A 94 -7.54 -8.28 -9.75
C PRO A 94 -8.10 -6.98 -9.17
N LEU A 95 -7.78 -6.71 -7.91
CA LEU A 95 -8.12 -5.43 -7.28
C LEU A 95 -7.30 -4.30 -7.91
N PHE A 96 -6.00 -4.51 -8.08
CA PHE A 96 -5.10 -3.49 -8.63
C PHE A 96 -4.78 -3.78 -10.08
N VAL A 97 -4.99 -2.79 -10.94
CA VAL A 97 -4.81 -2.91 -12.39
C VAL A 97 -3.75 -1.94 -12.89
N GLY A 98 -3.12 -2.31 -13.98
CA GLY A 98 -2.15 -1.47 -14.68
C GLY A 98 -2.83 -0.40 -15.53
N ALA A 99 -2.02 0.44 -16.16
CA ALA A 99 -2.50 1.57 -16.97
C ALA A 99 -3.43 1.15 -18.12
N LYS A 100 -3.31 -0.07 -18.60
CA LYS A 100 -4.12 -0.61 -19.69
C LYS A 100 -5.28 -1.51 -19.22
N GLY A 101 -5.49 -1.60 -17.91
CA GLY A 101 -6.59 -2.36 -17.33
C GLY A 101 -6.30 -3.82 -17.00
N GLY A 102 -5.14 -4.35 -17.38
CA GLY A 102 -4.71 -5.69 -16.99
C GLY A 102 -4.15 -5.72 -15.57
N PRO A 103 -3.77 -6.91 -15.03
CA PRO A 103 -3.20 -7.01 -13.71
C PRO A 103 -1.97 -6.11 -13.54
N LEU A 104 -1.86 -5.46 -12.39
CA LEU A 104 -0.71 -4.60 -12.11
C LEU A 104 0.57 -5.44 -11.98
N SER A 105 1.61 -5.06 -12.70
CA SER A 105 2.91 -5.74 -12.66
C SER A 105 3.65 -5.43 -11.36
N PRO A 106 4.23 -6.45 -10.69
CA PRO A 106 5.09 -6.23 -9.52
C PRO A 106 6.27 -5.29 -9.80
N ARG A 107 6.77 -5.29 -11.04
CA ARG A 107 7.89 -4.43 -11.44
C ARG A 107 7.57 -2.95 -11.28
N ILE A 108 6.34 -2.54 -11.54
CA ILE A 108 5.90 -1.15 -11.38
C ILE A 108 6.03 -0.73 -9.91
N ILE A 109 5.61 -1.60 -8.98
CA ILE A 109 5.70 -1.32 -7.55
C ILE A 109 7.15 -1.34 -7.07
N GLN A 110 7.97 -2.27 -7.57
CA GLN A 110 9.40 -2.31 -7.25
C GLN A 110 10.10 -1.01 -7.66
N LEU A 111 9.81 -0.52 -8.87
CA LEU A 111 10.35 0.75 -9.37
C LEU A 111 9.87 1.95 -8.53
N LEU A 112 8.62 1.91 -8.11
CA LEU A 112 8.07 2.93 -7.22
C LEU A 112 8.80 2.97 -5.88
N ILE A 113 9.07 1.82 -5.29
CA ILE A 113 9.81 1.71 -4.03
C ILE A 113 11.25 2.22 -4.19
N GLU A 114 11.92 1.87 -5.28
CA GLU A 114 13.28 2.36 -5.57
C GLU A 114 13.29 3.89 -5.68
N ARG A 115 12.31 4.47 -6.38
CA ARG A 115 12.16 5.91 -6.52
C ARG A 115 11.90 6.57 -5.17
N LEU A 116 11.03 5.98 -4.37
CA LEU A 116 10.71 6.47 -3.03
C LEU A 116 11.96 6.50 -2.14
N ARG A 117 12.79 5.47 -2.17
CA ARG A 117 14.05 5.44 -1.44
C ARG A 117 15.00 6.55 -1.87
N THR A 118 15.11 6.78 -3.17
CA THR A 118 15.95 7.83 -3.73
C THR A 118 15.45 9.22 -3.29
N ASP A 119 14.16 9.47 -3.43
CA ASP A 119 13.56 10.76 -3.10
C ASP A 119 13.60 11.06 -1.60
N LEU A 120 13.56 10.04 -0.77
CA LEU A 120 13.70 10.16 0.69
C LEU A 120 15.15 10.15 1.15
N ALA A 121 16.11 10.09 0.22
CA ALA A 121 17.56 10.03 0.50
C ALA A 121 17.92 8.87 1.45
N LEU A 122 17.20 7.75 1.35
CA LEU A 122 17.47 6.56 2.15
C LEU A 122 18.51 5.67 1.47
N PRO A 123 19.45 5.09 2.23
CA PRO A 123 20.42 4.15 1.67
C PRO A 123 19.71 2.85 1.21
N ASP A 124 20.32 2.14 0.26
CA ASP A 124 19.82 0.84 -0.22
C ASP A 124 19.70 -0.20 0.90
N THR A 125 20.45 0.01 1.98
CA THR A 125 20.43 -0.82 3.16
C THR A 125 19.35 -0.45 4.17
N ALA A 126 18.52 0.56 3.88
CA ALA A 126 17.45 0.99 4.79
C ALA A 126 16.51 -0.17 5.09
N THR A 127 16.23 -0.36 6.38
CA THR A 127 15.32 -1.43 6.82
C THR A 127 13.89 -1.12 6.40
N PRO A 128 13.03 -2.14 6.25
CA PRO A 128 11.60 -1.91 6.03
C PRO A 128 10.98 -1.00 7.09
N HIS A 129 11.43 -1.10 8.34
CA HIS A 129 10.96 -0.23 9.41
C HIS A 129 11.34 1.25 9.17
N ALA A 130 12.57 1.51 8.76
CA ALA A 130 13.02 2.87 8.43
C ALA A 130 12.21 3.45 7.26
N LEU A 131 11.92 2.66 6.24
CA LEU A 131 11.11 3.07 5.10
C LEU A 131 9.66 3.37 5.52
N ARG A 132 9.05 2.55 6.38
CA ARG A 132 7.73 2.79 6.95
C ARG A 132 7.68 4.10 7.72
N HIS A 133 8.68 4.33 8.57
CA HIS A 133 8.77 5.56 9.36
C HIS A 133 8.88 6.80 8.46
N SER A 134 9.73 6.74 7.45
CA SER A 134 9.90 7.84 6.48
C SER A 134 8.62 8.09 5.69
N PHE A 135 7.92 7.04 5.28
CA PHE A 135 6.65 7.14 4.57
C PHE A 135 5.58 7.82 5.47
N ALA A 136 5.49 7.39 6.73
CA ALA A 136 4.56 7.99 7.69
C ALA A 136 4.87 9.48 7.94
N THR A 137 6.15 9.84 8.02
CA THR A 137 6.59 11.22 8.17
C THR A 137 6.19 12.08 6.96
N HIS A 138 6.31 11.54 5.76
CA HIS A 138 5.86 12.22 4.55
C HIS A 138 4.35 12.42 4.52
N LEU A 139 3.58 11.42 4.96
CA LEU A 139 2.13 11.56 5.09
C LEU A 139 1.76 12.66 6.08
N LEU A 140 2.47 12.76 7.19
CA LEU A 140 2.26 13.82 8.17
C LEU A 140 2.54 15.20 7.57
N SER A 141 3.64 15.34 6.86
CA SER A 141 3.99 16.58 6.15
C SER A 141 2.95 16.95 5.10
N ALA A 142 2.25 15.97 4.56
CA ALA A 142 1.20 16.15 3.57
C ALA A 142 -0.17 16.50 4.20
N GLY A 143 -0.25 16.64 5.51
CA GLY A 143 -1.47 17.01 6.21
C GLY A 143 -2.38 15.83 6.59
N ALA A 144 -1.85 14.61 6.58
CA ALA A 144 -2.60 13.46 7.06
C ALA A 144 -2.85 13.56 8.58
N ASP A 145 -3.93 12.93 9.05
CA ASP A 145 -4.29 12.91 10.45
C ASP A 145 -3.23 12.19 11.27
N LEU A 146 -2.76 12.85 12.33
CA LEU A 146 -1.77 12.29 13.25
C LEU A 146 -2.19 10.93 13.82
N ARG A 147 -3.49 10.76 14.10
CA ARG A 147 -4.04 9.51 14.62
C ARG A 147 -3.87 8.37 13.61
N GLN A 148 -4.12 8.64 12.32
CA GLN A 148 -3.93 7.66 11.25
C GLN A 148 -2.47 7.25 11.13
N ILE A 149 -1.55 8.20 11.29
CA ILE A 149 -0.11 7.93 11.25
C ILE A 149 0.32 7.09 12.45
N GLN A 150 -0.19 7.40 13.63
CA GLN A 150 0.09 6.61 14.84
C GLN A 150 -0.41 5.17 14.70
N GLU A 151 -1.59 4.98 14.13
CA GLU A 151 -2.12 3.65 13.82
C GLU A 151 -1.20 2.91 12.85
N LEU A 152 -0.77 3.58 11.79
CA LEU A 152 0.14 3.02 10.79
C LEU A 152 1.46 2.57 11.42
N LEU A 153 2.07 3.41 12.23
CA LEU A 153 3.33 3.10 12.93
C LEU A 153 3.16 1.98 13.95
N GLY A 154 2.04 1.99 14.67
CA GLY A 154 1.70 0.93 15.62
C GLY A 154 1.55 -0.43 14.96
N HIS A 155 0.85 -0.51 13.83
CA HIS A 155 0.72 -1.73 13.05
C HIS A 155 2.06 -2.20 12.48
N ALA A 156 2.87 -1.29 11.99
CA ALA A 156 4.20 -1.61 11.51
C ALA A 156 5.07 -2.23 12.61
N SER A 157 5.02 -1.67 13.82
CA SER A 157 5.74 -2.18 14.98
C SER A 157 5.24 -3.56 15.40
N LEU A 158 3.92 -3.77 15.45
CA LEU A 158 3.32 -5.06 15.79
C LEU A 158 3.64 -6.13 14.74
N SER A 159 3.55 -5.80 13.46
CA SER A 159 3.90 -6.71 12.37
C SER A 159 5.36 -7.13 12.46
N THR A 160 6.27 -6.21 12.77
CA THR A 160 7.68 -6.48 12.94
C THR A 160 7.92 -7.41 14.14
N THR A 161 7.25 -7.15 15.27
CA THR A 161 7.36 -7.97 16.48
C THR A 161 6.84 -9.37 16.23
N GLN A 162 5.71 -9.53 15.58
CA GLN A 162 5.14 -10.83 15.22
C GLN A 162 6.06 -11.62 14.29
N ALA A 163 6.66 -10.97 13.31
CA ALA A 163 7.59 -11.61 12.39
C ALA A 163 8.83 -12.16 13.13
N TYR A 164 9.29 -11.50 14.20
CA TYR A 164 10.40 -11.97 15.03
C TYR A 164 10.02 -13.08 15.98
N THR A 165 8.76 -13.17 16.40
CA THR A 165 8.30 -14.19 17.32
C THR A 165 7.88 -15.49 16.64
N GLU A 166 7.60 -15.49 15.34
CA GLU A 166 7.25 -16.67 14.56
C GLU A 166 8.47 -17.41 13.98
N VAL A 167 9.65 -16.89 14.21
CA VAL A 167 10.91 -17.51 13.83
C VAL A 167 11.47 -18.22 15.04
#